data_73cd7658e83fe0f652108cc59fb763c5
#
_entry.id   73cd7658e83fe0f652108cc59fb763c5
#
_cell.length_a   1.000
_cell.length_b   1.000
_cell.length_c   1.000
_cell.angle_alpha   90.00
_cell.angle_beta   90.00
_cell.angle_gamma   90.00
#
_symmetry.space_group_name_H-M   'P 1'
#
loop_
_entity.id
_entity.type
_entity.pdbx_description
1 polymer ?
#
loop_
_entity_poly.entity_id
_entity_poly.type
_entity_poly.pdbx_seq_one_letter_code
_entity_poly.pdbx_strand_id
1 'polypeptide(L)'
;EQTLAQYSTHAQPVARLGFFRLPQYFSSALLNGATVVVVPTVPVPPLSALGLTEFADFEHGNYDGITYNTMYFVRTDHLHLETTHYHELIHVLQWQRLGVDRFLQVYALGLLQYGYLNSPLEVMARRHQRRFESGEQPYGVEATVLSEIDDLMQSI
;
A
#
# COMPACT_ATOMS: atom_id res chain seq x y z
N GLU A 1 1.63 15.70 -3.86
CA GLU A 1 2.63 16.24 -2.91
C GLU A 1 1.99 17.06 -1.79
N GLN A 2 1.01 17.94 -2.08
CA GLN A 2 0.35 18.74 -1.05
C GLN A 2 -0.33 17.89 0.02
N THR A 3 -0.98 16.79 -0.37
CA THR A 3 -1.64 15.89 0.56
C THR A 3 -0.64 15.26 1.53
N LEU A 4 0.51 14.80 1.02
CA LEU A 4 1.55 14.21 1.85
C LEU A 4 2.14 15.22 2.83
N ALA A 5 2.42 16.44 2.35
CA ALA A 5 2.95 17.51 3.20
C ALA A 5 1.96 17.90 4.30
N GLN A 6 0.67 17.95 3.97
CA GLN A 6 -0.39 18.30 4.92
C GLN A 6 -0.47 17.31 6.09
N TYR A 7 -0.28 16.02 5.83
CA TYR A 7 -0.44 14.98 6.84
C TYR A 7 0.87 14.51 7.48
N SER A 8 2.02 14.98 7.00
CA SER A 8 3.33 14.51 7.49
C SER A 8 3.52 14.73 9.00
N THR A 9 2.94 15.79 9.57
CA THR A 9 3.03 16.08 11.01
C THR A 9 2.20 15.13 11.87
N HIS A 10 1.25 14.41 11.27
CA HIS A 10 0.38 13.45 11.97
C HIS A 10 0.83 12.00 11.75
N ALA A 11 1.87 11.80 10.93
CA ALA A 11 2.38 10.47 10.63
C ALA A 11 3.19 9.95 11.81
N GLN A 12 3.03 8.66 12.09
CA GLN A 12 3.83 7.98 13.11
C GLN A 12 4.40 6.67 12.54
N PRO A 13 5.59 6.24 13.01
CA PRO A 13 6.11 4.95 12.60
C PRO A 13 5.15 3.81 12.94
N VAL A 14 4.99 2.87 12.02
CA VAL A 14 4.11 1.71 12.23
C VAL A 14 4.51 0.94 13.48
N ALA A 15 5.82 0.87 13.76
CA ALA A 15 6.35 0.20 14.94
C ALA A 15 5.76 0.72 16.26
N ARG A 16 5.32 1.97 16.30
CA ARG A 16 4.75 2.59 17.52
C ARG A 16 3.32 2.14 17.83
N LEU A 17 2.64 1.53 16.87
CA LEU A 17 1.26 1.06 17.08
C LEU A 17 1.20 -0.17 17.99
N GLY A 18 2.34 -0.84 18.24
CA GLY A 18 2.40 -1.96 19.16
C GLY A 18 1.69 -3.22 18.69
N PHE A 19 1.60 -3.43 17.39
CA PHE A 19 0.97 -4.64 16.86
C PHE A 19 1.75 -5.90 17.25
N PHE A 20 1.02 -6.97 17.53
CA PHE A 20 1.61 -8.23 17.96
C PHE A 20 2.08 -9.09 16.79
N ARG A 21 1.29 -9.17 15.72
CA ARG A 21 1.58 -10.08 14.60
C ARG A 21 2.50 -9.50 13.55
N LEU A 22 2.35 -8.21 13.20
CA LEU A 22 3.15 -7.60 12.13
C LEU A 22 4.67 -7.76 12.31
N PRO A 23 5.23 -7.62 13.53
CA PRO A 23 6.68 -7.82 13.71
C PRO A 23 7.17 -9.23 13.44
N GLN A 24 6.28 -10.19 13.35
CA GLN A 24 6.64 -11.57 12.99
C GLN A 24 6.84 -11.74 11.49
N TYR A 25 6.27 -10.84 10.68
CA TYR A 25 6.28 -10.92 9.22
C TYR A 25 7.21 -9.90 8.58
N PHE A 26 7.34 -8.72 9.19
CA PHE A 26 8.13 -7.61 8.65
C PHE A 26 9.29 -7.26 9.56
N SER A 27 10.39 -6.80 8.96
CA SER A 27 11.58 -6.38 9.69
C SER A 27 11.30 -5.14 10.54
N SER A 28 12.07 -4.96 11.61
CA SER A 28 12.01 -3.74 12.40
C SER A 28 12.40 -2.52 11.58
N ALA A 29 13.31 -2.66 10.62
CA ALA A 29 13.71 -1.59 9.73
C ALA A 29 12.51 -1.07 8.93
N LEU A 30 11.71 -1.98 8.34
CA LEU A 30 10.52 -1.59 7.60
C LEU A 30 9.48 -0.92 8.52
N LEU A 31 9.18 -1.53 9.66
CA LEU A 31 8.17 -1.02 10.57
C LEU A 31 8.54 0.33 11.20
N ASN A 32 9.82 0.61 11.37
CA ASN A 32 10.31 1.91 11.83
C ASN A 32 10.37 2.96 10.72
N GLY A 33 10.62 2.52 9.48
CA GLY A 33 10.74 3.42 8.33
C GLY A 33 9.39 3.78 7.69
N ALA A 34 8.42 2.87 7.72
CA ALA A 34 7.08 3.14 7.21
C ALA A 34 6.28 3.94 8.25
N THR A 35 5.50 4.91 7.76
CA THR A 35 4.66 5.75 8.62
C THR A 35 3.19 5.63 8.24
N VAL A 36 2.34 5.81 9.23
CA VAL A 36 0.88 5.70 9.06
C VAL A 36 0.17 6.94 9.59
N VAL A 37 -0.87 7.35 8.89
CA VAL A 37 -1.78 8.42 9.29
C VAL A 37 -3.19 7.86 9.35
N VAL A 38 -3.87 8.09 10.47
CA VAL A 38 -5.25 7.64 10.68
C VAL A 38 -6.19 8.78 10.33
N VAL A 39 -7.13 8.53 9.43
CA VAL A 39 -8.06 9.55 8.93
C VAL A 39 -9.49 9.00 8.85
N PRO A 40 -10.52 9.85 8.99
CA PRO A 40 -11.91 9.40 8.83
C PRO A 40 -12.25 9.04 7.38
N THR A 41 -11.61 9.70 6.42
CA THR A 41 -11.76 9.42 4.98
C THR A 41 -10.38 9.42 4.35
N VAL A 42 -10.03 8.34 3.67
CA VAL A 42 -8.73 8.20 3.01
C VAL A 42 -8.66 9.19 1.83
N PRO A 43 -7.61 10.04 1.77
CA PRO A 43 -7.47 10.99 0.67
C PRO A 43 -7.03 10.28 -0.62
N VAL A 44 -7.79 10.48 -1.69
CA VAL A 44 -7.48 9.93 -3.02
C VAL A 44 -7.15 11.09 -3.96
N PRO A 45 -6.10 10.99 -4.80
CA PRO A 45 -5.75 12.06 -5.72
C PRO A 45 -6.91 12.37 -6.67
N PRO A 46 -7.22 13.68 -6.93
CA PRO A 46 -8.29 14.07 -7.83
C PRO A 46 -7.85 13.97 -9.30
N LEU A 47 -7.63 12.76 -9.76
CA LEU A 47 -7.04 12.49 -11.09
C LEU A 47 -7.92 12.99 -12.23
N SER A 48 -9.24 12.86 -12.11
CA SER A 48 -10.18 13.35 -13.15
C SER A 48 -10.12 14.86 -13.29
N ALA A 49 -9.95 15.60 -12.19
CA ALA A 49 -9.81 17.05 -12.20
C ALA A 49 -8.50 17.49 -12.87
N LEU A 50 -7.50 16.60 -12.95
CA LEU A 50 -6.22 16.84 -13.63
C LEU A 50 -6.25 16.39 -15.08
N GLY A 51 -7.41 16.03 -15.63
CA GLY A 51 -7.57 15.58 -17.00
C GLY A 51 -7.45 14.07 -17.21
N LEU A 52 -7.28 13.31 -16.14
CA LEU A 52 -7.15 11.86 -16.17
C LEU A 52 -8.50 11.19 -15.89
N THR A 53 -9.47 11.45 -16.78
CA THR A 53 -10.87 11.02 -16.58
C THR A 53 -11.05 9.51 -16.56
N GLU A 54 -10.15 8.74 -17.19
CA GLU A 54 -10.16 7.29 -17.17
C GLU A 54 -9.93 6.69 -15.78
N PHE A 55 -9.46 7.48 -14.82
CA PHE A 55 -9.28 7.06 -13.43
C PHE A 55 -10.40 7.49 -12.49
N ALA A 56 -11.53 7.95 -13.04
CA ALA A 56 -12.64 8.45 -12.21
C ALA A 56 -13.16 7.38 -11.23
N ASP A 57 -13.26 6.13 -11.66
CA ASP A 57 -13.72 5.04 -10.79
C ASP A 57 -12.76 4.81 -9.61
N PHE A 58 -11.45 4.91 -9.86
CA PHE A 58 -10.45 4.82 -8.81
C PHE A 58 -10.60 5.98 -7.82
N GLU A 59 -10.75 7.20 -8.32
CA GLU A 59 -10.85 8.42 -7.53
C GLU A 59 -12.05 8.40 -6.57
N HIS A 60 -13.17 7.81 -7.00
CA HIS A 60 -14.39 7.76 -6.19
C HIS A 60 -14.51 6.52 -5.33
N GLY A 61 -13.49 5.66 -5.29
CA GLY A 61 -13.48 4.49 -4.44
C GLY A 61 -13.45 4.86 -2.95
N ASN A 62 -14.13 4.06 -2.13
CA ASN A 62 -14.10 4.19 -0.67
C ASN A 62 -13.09 3.18 -0.13
N TYR A 63 -11.86 3.63 0.07
CA TYR A 63 -10.74 2.77 0.43
C TYR A 63 -10.57 2.67 1.94
N ASP A 64 -10.15 1.49 2.41
CA ASP A 64 -9.77 1.25 3.80
C ASP A 64 -8.41 1.88 4.10
N GLY A 65 -7.54 1.94 3.10
CA GLY A 65 -6.23 2.54 3.18
C GLY A 65 -5.69 2.88 1.80
N ILE A 66 -4.63 3.67 1.77
CA ILE A 66 -3.90 3.99 0.55
C ILE A 66 -2.46 4.35 0.89
N THR A 67 -1.51 3.93 0.05
CA THR A 67 -0.09 4.15 0.28
C THR A 67 0.50 5.12 -0.74
N TYR A 68 1.31 6.05 -0.22
CA TYR A 68 2.11 6.99 -1.00
C TYR A 68 3.57 6.86 -0.55
N ASN A 69 4.41 6.17 -1.33
CA ASN A 69 5.81 5.92 -1.02
C ASN A 69 5.96 5.15 0.31
N THR A 70 6.52 5.73 1.35
CA THR A 70 6.71 5.08 2.66
C THR A 70 5.66 5.46 3.69
N MET A 71 4.68 6.28 3.32
CA MET A 71 3.59 6.68 4.20
C MET A 71 2.28 6.13 3.67
N TYR A 72 1.45 5.59 4.56
CA TYR A 72 0.11 5.17 4.17
C TYR A 72 -0.94 5.73 5.11
N PHE A 73 -2.15 5.82 4.58
CA PHE A 73 -3.34 6.22 5.31
C PHE A 73 -4.20 5.01 5.61
N VAL A 74 -4.79 4.98 6.79
CA VAL A 74 -5.84 4.02 7.11
C VAL A 74 -7.05 4.77 7.63
N ARG A 75 -8.23 4.27 7.27
CA ARG A 75 -9.48 4.83 7.79
C ARG A 75 -9.60 4.48 9.27
N THR A 76 -10.21 5.38 10.06
CA THR A 76 -10.28 5.28 11.52
C THR A 76 -10.78 3.92 12.00
N ASP A 77 -11.78 3.35 11.32
CA ASP A 77 -12.36 2.04 11.70
C ASP A 77 -11.43 0.85 11.38
N HIS A 78 -10.33 1.08 10.68
CA HIS A 78 -9.32 0.06 10.38
C HIS A 78 -8.04 0.20 11.20
N LEU A 79 -7.96 1.18 12.10
CA LEU A 79 -6.74 1.43 12.88
C LEU A 79 -6.21 0.18 13.59
N HIS A 80 -7.09 -0.63 14.16
CA HIS A 80 -6.72 -1.81 14.94
C HIS A 80 -6.69 -3.11 14.11
N LEU A 81 -6.94 -3.03 12.82
CA LEU A 81 -6.96 -4.20 11.93
C LEU A 81 -5.60 -4.42 11.30
N GLU A 82 -4.79 -5.29 11.90
CA GLU A 82 -3.45 -5.58 11.38
C GLU A 82 -3.46 -6.00 9.92
N THR A 83 -4.52 -6.64 9.47
CA THR A 83 -4.66 -7.10 8.07
C THR A 83 -4.64 -5.92 7.07
N THR A 84 -5.27 -4.80 7.41
CA THR A 84 -5.23 -3.59 6.57
C THR A 84 -3.81 -3.01 6.53
N HIS A 85 -3.16 -2.92 7.69
CA HIS A 85 -1.77 -2.46 7.77
C HIS A 85 -0.83 -3.37 6.98
N TYR A 86 -1.05 -4.67 7.04
CA TYR A 86 -0.27 -5.65 6.28
C TYR A 86 -0.36 -5.36 4.77
N HIS A 87 -1.59 -5.16 4.27
CA HIS A 87 -1.83 -4.83 2.86
C HIS A 87 -1.05 -3.57 2.45
N GLU A 88 -1.16 -2.51 3.24
CA GLU A 88 -0.49 -1.25 2.92
C GLU A 88 1.03 -1.37 3.01
N LEU A 89 1.56 -2.18 3.92
CA LEU A 89 3.00 -2.43 4.01
C LEU A 89 3.53 -3.16 2.76
N ILE A 90 2.73 -4.03 2.14
CA ILE A 90 3.12 -4.63 0.85
C ILE A 90 3.28 -3.52 -0.20
N HIS A 91 2.38 -2.55 -0.24
CA HIS A 91 2.53 -1.40 -1.14
C HIS A 91 3.78 -0.57 -0.83
N VAL A 92 4.13 -0.39 0.44
CA VAL A 92 5.39 0.29 0.81
C VAL A 92 6.59 -0.42 0.17
N LEU A 93 6.63 -1.76 0.24
CA LEU A 93 7.69 -2.55 -0.39
C LEU A 93 7.72 -2.34 -1.91
N GLN A 94 6.56 -2.29 -2.54
CA GLN A 94 6.44 -2.04 -3.98
C GLN A 94 7.00 -0.66 -4.35
N TRP A 95 6.62 0.36 -3.59
CA TRP A 95 7.14 1.72 -3.80
C TRP A 95 8.66 1.78 -3.63
N GLN A 96 9.19 1.16 -2.59
CA GLN A 96 10.63 1.14 -2.32
C GLN A 96 11.40 0.44 -3.43
N ARG A 97 10.89 -0.69 -3.91
CA ARG A 97 11.57 -1.47 -4.96
C ARG A 97 11.52 -0.79 -6.31
N LEU A 98 10.37 -0.24 -6.68
CA LEU A 98 10.17 0.36 -8.00
C LEU A 98 10.64 1.81 -8.09
N GLY A 99 10.57 2.54 -6.98
CA GLY A 99 10.72 3.99 -6.98
C GLY A 99 9.44 4.68 -7.45
N VAL A 100 9.37 6.00 -7.25
CA VAL A 100 8.15 6.78 -7.48
C VAL A 100 7.67 6.68 -8.93
N ASP A 101 8.54 6.97 -9.88
CA ASP A 101 8.15 7.04 -11.29
C ASP A 101 7.68 5.68 -11.82
N ARG A 102 8.44 4.63 -11.53
CA ARG A 102 8.12 3.29 -12.02
C ARG A 102 6.88 2.72 -11.35
N PHE A 103 6.73 2.95 -10.03
CA PHE A 103 5.52 2.52 -9.33
C PHE A 103 4.29 3.16 -9.97
N LEU A 104 4.30 4.47 -10.18
CA LEU A 104 3.18 5.20 -10.78
C LEU A 104 2.86 4.69 -12.18
N GLN A 105 3.88 4.41 -12.99
CA GLN A 105 3.68 3.85 -14.34
C GLN A 105 3.03 2.47 -14.28
N VAL A 106 3.56 1.57 -13.48
CA VAL A 106 3.03 0.19 -13.36
C VAL A 106 1.62 0.20 -12.80
N TYR A 107 1.38 1.02 -11.77
CA TYR A 107 0.06 1.13 -11.15
C TYR A 107 -0.98 1.69 -12.12
N ALA A 108 -0.63 2.77 -12.82
CA ALA A 108 -1.53 3.40 -13.79
C ALA A 108 -1.86 2.45 -14.97
N LEU A 109 -0.85 1.78 -15.51
CA LEU A 109 -1.07 0.79 -16.59
C LEU A 109 -1.96 -0.36 -16.11
N GLY A 110 -1.75 -0.82 -14.89
CA GLY A 110 -2.59 -1.87 -14.30
C GLY A 110 -4.03 -1.44 -14.14
N LEU A 111 -4.27 -0.20 -13.67
CA LEU A 111 -5.62 0.35 -13.54
C LEU A 111 -6.32 0.44 -14.91
N LEU A 112 -5.61 0.93 -15.93
CA LEU A 112 -6.17 1.07 -17.29
C LEU A 112 -6.48 -0.29 -17.92
N GLN A 113 -5.60 -1.26 -17.74
CA GLN A 113 -5.71 -2.55 -18.43
C GLN A 113 -6.63 -3.53 -17.70
N TYR A 114 -6.63 -3.53 -16.38
CA TYR A 114 -7.30 -4.55 -15.56
C TYR A 114 -8.32 -4.00 -14.57
N GLY A 115 -8.34 -2.69 -14.33
CA GLY A 115 -9.12 -2.07 -13.27
C GLY A 115 -8.45 -2.25 -11.90
N TYR A 116 -9.01 -1.60 -10.87
CA TYR A 116 -8.42 -1.58 -9.53
C TYR A 116 -8.26 -2.98 -8.94
N LEU A 117 -9.34 -3.77 -8.96
CA LEU A 117 -9.34 -5.08 -8.29
C LEU A 117 -8.37 -6.07 -8.93
N ASN A 118 -8.10 -5.94 -10.22
CA ASN A 118 -7.31 -6.90 -10.96
C ASN A 118 -5.94 -6.35 -11.39
N SER A 119 -5.58 -5.14 -10.96
CA SER A 119 -4.26 -4.60 -11.26
C SER A 119 -3.18 -5.43 -10.55
N PRO A 120 -2.04 -5.69 -11.20
CA PRO A 120 -1.05 -6.63 -10.67
C PRO A 120 -0.54 -6.31 -9.27
N LEU A 121 -0.30 -5.02 -8.98
CA LEU A 121 0.20 -4.62 -7.66
C LEU A 121 -0.84 -4.82 -6.56
N GLU A 122 -2.12 -4.60 -6.87
CA GLU A 122 -3.21 -4.85 -5.93
C GLU A 122 -3.46 -6.34 -5.72
N VAL A 123 -3.41 -7.13 -6.78
CA VAL A 123 -3.53 -8.59 -6.70
C VAL A 123 -2.44 -9.16 -5.80
N MET A 124 -1.20 -8.68 -5.96
CA MET A 124 -0.07 -9.08 -5.13
C MET A 124 -0.32 -8.76 -3.66
N ALA A 125 -0.73 -7.53 -3.35
CA ALA A 125 -0.98 -7.09 -1.98
C ALA A 125 -2.10 -7.92 -1.32
N ARG A 126 -3.20 -8.16 -2.04
CA ARG A 126 -4.31 -8.95 -1.50
C ARG A 126 -3.94 -10.43 -1.32
N ARG A 127 -3.13 -10.99 -2.21
CA ARG A 127 -2.69 -12.38 -2.07
C ARG A 127 -1.89 -12.58 -0.79
N HIS A 128 -0.95 -11.69 -0.49
CA HIS A 128 -0.19 -11.74 0.74
C HIS A 128 -1.06 -11.46 1.97
N GLN A 129 -1.99 -10.52 1.85
CA GLN A 129 -2.96 -10.22 2.91
C GLN A 129 -3.77 -11.46 3.29
N ARG A 130 -4.23 -12.24 2.30
CA ARG A 130 -4.99 -13.48 2.57
C ARG A 130 -4.15 -14.52 3.30
N ARG A 131 -2.86 -14.62 2.99
CA ARG A 131 -1.94 -15.51 3.71
C ARG A 131 -1.85 -15.12 5.18
N PHE A 132 -1.74 -13.83 5.44
CA PHE A 132 -1.73 -13.29 6.81
C PHE A 132 -3.08 -13.57 7.52
N GLU A 133 -4.19 -13.31 6.86
CA GLU A 133 -5.52 -13.52 7.42
C GLU A 133 -5.79 -15.00 7.73
N SER A 134 -5.27 -15.91 6.92
CA SER A 134 -5.44 -17.35 7.14
C SER A 134 -4.62 -17.89 8.31
N GLY A 135 -3.77 -17.06 8.92
CA GLY A 135 -2.92 -17.47 10.03
C GLY A 135 -1.71 -18.28 9.57
N GLU A 136 -1.32 -18.17 8.30
CA GLU A 136 -0.12 -18.85 7.80
C GLU A 136 1.10 -18.46 8.63
N GLN A 137 1.98 -19.42 8.88
CA GLN A 137 3.22 -19.19 9.62
C GLN A 137 4.04 -18.07 8.96
N PRO A 138 4.76 -17.28 9.76
CA PRO A 138 5.63 -16.24 9.21
C PRO A 138 6.57 -16.78 8.15
N TYR A 139 6.70 -16.04 7.07
CA TYR A 139 7.59 -16.36 5.95
C TYR A 139 8.40 -15.11 5.59
N GLY A 140 9.39 -15.25 4.75
CA GLY A 140 10.21 -14.13 4.31
C GLY A 140 9.42 -13.19 3.39
N VAL A 141 8.48 -12.43 3.96
CA VAL A 141 7.54 -11.58 3.21
C VAL A 141 8.29 -10.59 2.32
N GLU A 142 9.24 -9.85 2.89
CA GLU A 142 9.97 -8.81 2.16
C GLU A 142 10.71 -9.39 0.96
N ALA A 143 11.47 -10.47 1.18
CA ALA A 143 12.20 -11.13 0.10
C ALA A 143 11.27 -11.71 -0.97
N THR A 144 10.16 -12.32 -0.55
CA THR A 144 9.17 -12.89 -1.45
C THR A 144 8.52 -11.80 -2.32
N VAL A 145 8.09 -10.71 -1.71
CA VAL A 145 7.46 -9.58 -2.42
C VAL A 145 8.45 -8.95 -3.41
N LEU A 146 9.69 -8.72 -2.99
CA LEU A 146 10.70 -8.15 -3.87
C LEU A 146 10.96 -9.03 -5.09
N SER A 147 11.02 -10.34 -4.89
CA SER A 147 11.18 -11.30 -5.98
C SER A 147 9.98 -11.28 -6.94
N GLU A 148 8.77 -11.22 -6.40
CA GLU A 148 7.55 -11.15 -7.20
C GLU A 148 7.48 -9.85 -8.02
N ILE A 149 7.93 -8.73 -7.45
CA ILE A 149 8.01 -7.45 -8.17
C ILE A 149 8.99 -7.57 -9.33
N ASP A 150 10.16 -8.16 -9.10
CA ASP A 150 11.17 -8.34 -10.15
C ASP A 150 10.62 -9.21 -11.28
N ASP A 151 9.92 -10.29 -10.95
CA ASP A 151 9.29 -11.16 -11.94
C ASP A 151 8.22 -10.42 -12.75
N LEU A 152 7.40 -9.61 -12.09
CA LEU A 152 6.40 -8.78 -12.75
C LEU A 152 7.05 -7.82 -13.74
N MET A 153 8.15 -7.18 -13.36
CA MET A 153 8.86 -6.22 -14.21
C MET A 153 9.48 -6.88 -15.44
N GLN A 154 9.89 -8.14 -15.34
CA GLN A 154 10.39 -8.89 -16.49
C GLN A 154 9.30 -9.27 -17.48
N SER A 155 8.04 -9.35 -17.03
CA SER A 155 6.89 -9.73 -17.87
C SER A 155 6.23 -8.55 -18.58
N ILE A 156 6.64 -7.34 -18.28
CA ILE A 156 6.06 -6.11 -18.84
C ILE A 156 6.82 -5.60 -20.10
#